data_b09e9ea137d26e6006566b9a134df3af
#
_entry.id   b09e9ea137d26e6006566b9a134df3af
#
_cell.length_a   1.000
_cell.length_b   1.000
_cell.length_c   1.000
_cell.angle_alpha   90.00
_cell.angle_beta   90.00
_cell.angle_gamma   90.00
#
_symmetry.space_group_name_H-M   'P 1'
#
loop_
_entity.id
_entity.type
_entity.pdbx_description
1 polymer ?
#
loop_
_entity_poly.entity_id
_entity_poly.type
_entity_poly.pdbx_seq_one_letter_code
_entity_poly.pdbx_strand_id
1 'polypeptide(L)'
;GADLLLYPTAIGWDRNDAADEQQRQLNAWQTVQRAHAVANGLPVLVCNRTGFEANPENPDNGILFWGGSFIAGPQGEILAQAGHDAPELLIAEVPMTRGEQVRRLWPFLRDRRIDAYTDLALRYRDQ
;
A
#
# COMPACT_ATOMS: atom_id res chain seq x y z
N GLY A 1 -5.92 13.86 -11.39
CA GLY A 1 -7.09 14.03 -10.64
C GLY A 1 -7.74 12.73 -10.16
N ALA A 2 -7.01 11.84 -9.43
CA ALA A 2 -7.65 10.74 -8.73
C ALA A 2 -8.31 11.26 -7.45
N ASP A 3 -9.45 10.69 -7.08
CA ASP A 3 -10.14 10.96 -5.81
C ASP A 3 -9.81 9.90 -4.75
N LEU A 4 -9.45 8.69 -5.19
CA LEU A 4 -8.97 7.59 -4.35
C LEU A 4 -8.03 6.68 -5.15
N LEU A 5 -7.23 5.88 -4.46
CA LEU A 5 -6.37 4.85 -5.05
C LEU A 5 -6.87 3.46 -4.68
N LEU A 6 -6.89 2.54 -5.67
CA LEU A 6 -7.21 1.14 -5.47
C LEU A 6 -5.96 0.31 -5.78
N TYR A 7 -5.49 -0.47 -4.81
CA TYR A 7 -4.32 -1.34 -4.93
C TYR A 7 -4.70 -2.80 -4.78
N PRO A 8 -5.02 -3.49 -5.90
CA PRO A 8 -5.13 -4.94 -5.90
C PRO A 8 -3.72 -5.55 -5.85
N THR A 9 -3.46 -6.39 -4.87
CA THR A 9 -2.15 -7.01 -4.64
C THR A 9 -2.25 -8.51 -4.42
N ALA A 10 -1.14 -9.21 -4.66
CA ALA A 10 -0.96 -10.62 -4.38
C ALA A 10 0.46 -10.81 -3.84
N ILE A 11 0.67 -10.44 -2.58
CA ILE A 11 1.96 -10.50 -1.90
C ILE A 11 1.86 -11.34 -0.62
N GLY A 12 2.90 -12.07 -0.32
CA GLY A 12 2.97 -12.95 0.83
C GLY A 12 4.41 -13.18 1.27
N TRP A 13 4.56 -14.03 2.27
CA TRP A 13 5.86 -14.40 2.83
C TRP A 13 6.53 -15.51 2.04
N ASP A 14 7.85 -15.44 1.92
CA ASP A 14 8.65 -16.65 1.74
C ASP A 14 8.65 -17.40 3.07
N ARG A 15 8.30 -18.69 3.01
CA ARG A 15 8.24 -19.56 4.21
C ARG A 15 9.60 -19.81 4.85
N ASN A 16 10.68 -19.55 4.11
CA ASN A 16 12.06 -19.71 4.58
C ASN A 16 12.59 -18.45 5.30
N ASP A 17 11.89 -17.31 5.19
CA ASP A 17 12.28 -16.10 5.89
C ASP A 17 12.07 -16.24 7.41
N ALA A 18 12.99 -15.68 8.17
CA ALA A 18 12.85 -15.58 9.61
C ALA A 18 11.64 -14.69 9.98
N ALA A 19 11.00 -14.98 11.12
CA ALA A 19 9.78 -14.29 11.53
C ALA A 19 9.93 -12.76 11.65
N ASP A 20 11.10 -12.29 12.06
CA ASP A 20 11.39 -10.86 12.15
C ASP A 20 11.53 -10.21 10.76
N GLU A 21 12.04 -10.95 9.77
CA GLU A 21 12.08 -10.49 8.37
C GLU A 21 10.67 -10.45 7.77
N GLN A 22 9.87 -11.47 8.00
CA GLN A 22 8.48 -11.50 7.58
C GLN A 22 7.69 -10.28 8.11
N GLN A 23 7.90 -9.94 9.38
CA GLN A 23 7.26 -8.76 10.00
C GLN A 23 7.77 -7.44 9.40
N ARG A 24 9.07 -7.34 9.09
CA ARG A 24 9.64 -6.16 8.41
C ARG A 24 9.03 -5.96 7.02
N GLN A 25 8.88 -7.02 6.25
CA GLN A 25 8.29 -6.99 4.91
C GLN A 25 6.83 -6.53 4.94
N LEU A 26 6.03 -7.10 5.83
CA LEU A 26 4.62 -6.71 6.02
C LEU A 26 4.50 -5.22 6.40
N ASN A 27 5.31 -4.78 7.37
CA ASN A 27 5.31 -3.39 7.81
C ASN A 27 5.73 -2.43 6.69
N ALA A 28 6.75 -2.79 5.90
CA ALA A 28 7.21 -2.00 4.78
C ALA A 28 6.12 -1.86 3.70
N TRP A 29 5.46 -2.96 3.36
CA TRP A 29 4.36 -2.97 2.40
C TRP A 29 3.18 -2.09 2.83
N GLN A 30 2.74 -2.17 4.09
CA GLN A 30 1.68 -1.30 4.62
C GLN A 30 2.13 0.16 4.66
N THR A 31 3.35 0.42 5.10
CA THR A 31 3.89 1.76 5.25
C THR A 31 3.95 2.50 3.92
N VAL A 32 4.48 1.88 2.86
CA VAL A 32 4.62 2.55 1.56
C VAL A 32 3.25 2.90 0.97
N GLN A 33 2.25 2.06 1.13
CA GLN A 33 0.91 2.33 0.60
C GLN A 33 0.18 3.42 1.40
N ARG A 34 0.31 3.41 2.72
CA ARG A 34 -0.18 4.50 3.57
C ARG A 34 0.55 5.82 3.28
N ALA A 35 1.85 5.76 2.97
CA ALA A 35 2.60 6.94 2.55
C ALA A 35 2.06 7.54 1.23
N HIS A 36 1.56 6.71 0.30
CA HIS A 36 0.89 7.21 -0.90
C HIS A 36 -0.39 7.97 -0.57
N ALA A 37 -1.17 7.54 0.42
CA ALA A 37 -2.33 8.29 0.89
C ALA A 37 -1.91 9.68 1.41
N VAL A 38 -0.89 9.73 2.27
CA VAL A 38 -0.36 10.98 2.85
C VAL A 38 0.20 11.91 1.78
N ALA A 39 1.07 11.39 0.91
CA ALA A 39 1.76 12.19 -0.11
C ALA A 39 0.81 12.81 -1.14
N ASN A 40 -0.35 12.19 -1.36
CA ASN A 40 -1.33 12.65 -2.34
C ASN A 40 -2.59 13.26 -1.70
N GLY A 41 -2.74 13.17 -0.38
CA GLY A 41 -3.88 13.72 0.37
C GLY A 41 -5.20 13.10 -0.07
N LEU A 42 -5.24 11.76 -0.29
CA LEU A 42 -6.42 11.04 -0.73
C LEU A 42 -6.48 9.62 -0.15
N PRO A 43 -7.67 9.01 -0.05
CA PRO A 43 -7.80 7.68 0.52
C PRO A 43 -7.20 6.58 -0.38
N VAL A 44 -6.76 5.50 0.24
CA VAL A 44 -6.21 4.31 -0.42
C VAL A 44 -6.96 3.08 0.06
N LEU A 45 -7.44 2.27 -0.87
CA LEU A 45 -8.06 0.98 -0.61
C LEU A 45 -7.13 -0.12 -1.13
N VAL A 46 -6.70 -0.99 -0.24
CA VAL A 46 -5.73 -2.06 -0.53
C VAL A 46 -6.39 -3.40 -0.34
N CYS A 47 -6.42 -4.20 -1.42
CA CYS A 47 -6.87 -5.58 -1.39
C CYS A 47 -5.67 -6.51 -1.57
N ASN A 48 -5.48 -7.45 -0.65
CA ASN A 48 -4.47 -8.50 -0.79
C ASN A 48 -5.09 -9.88 -0.66
N ARG A 49 -4.44 -10.87 -1.26
CA ARG A 49 -4.84 -12.27 -1.15
C ARG A 49 -4.54 -12.82 0.25
N THR A 50 -5.27 -13.87 0.62
CA THR A 50 -5.02 -14.72 1.79
C THR A 50 -4.80 -16.17 1.36
N GLY A 51 -4.24 -16.97 2.24
CA GLY A 51 -4.05 -18.40 2.04
C GLY A 51 -2.75 -18.76 1.31
N PHE A 52 -2.54 -20.05 1.16
CA PHE A 52 -1.34 -20.62 0.55
C PHE A 52 -1.61 -21.00 -0.92
N GLU A 53 -0.67 -20.64 -1.80
CA GLU A 53 -0.63 -21.08 -3.18
C GLU A 53 0.63 -21.90 -3.42
N ALA A 54 0.44 -23.20 -3.66
CA ALA A 54 1.54 -24.11 -3.91
C ALA A 54 2.20 -23.85 -5.27
N ASN A 55 3.51 -24.03 -5.33
CA ASN A 55 4.22 -24.08 -6.60
C ASN A 55 3.83 -25.37 -7.36
N PRO A 56 3.36 -25.28 -8.62
CA PRO A 56 2.98 -26.45 -9.41
C PRO A 56 4.10 -27.48 -9.58
N GLU A 57 5.36 -27.05 -9.63
CA GLU A 57 6.53 -27.93 -9.80
C GLU A 57 7.04 -28.52 -8.48
N ASN A 58 6.74 -27.86 -7.37
CA ASN A 58 7.10 -28.31 -6.02
C ASN A 58 6.02 -27.89 -5.01
N PRO A 59 4.99 -28.74 -4.79
CA PRO A 59 3.83 -28.41 -3.95
C PRO A 59 4.18 -28.11 -2.48
N ASP A 60 5.33 -28.55 -1.99
CA ASP A 60 5.81 -28.25 -0.63
C ASP A 60 6.32 -26.82 -0.52
N ASN A 61 6.56 -26.19 -1.65
CA ASN A 61 6.96 -24.78 -1.74
C ASN A 61 5.82 -23.94 -2.33
N GLY A 62 5.84 -22.61 -2.09
CA GLY A 62 4.82 -21.70 -2.56
C GLY A 62 4.82 -20.39 -1.79
N ILE A 63 3.77 -19.63 -1.98
CA ILE A 63 3.60 -18.32 -1.33
C ILE A 63 2.46 -18.42 -0.32
N LEU A 64 2.73 -18.01 0.91
CA LEU A 64 1.71 -17.78 1.92
C LEU A 64 1.32 -16.30 1.88
N PHE A 65 0.21 -15.99 1.21
CA PHE A 65 -0.31 -14.63 1.12
C PHE A 65 -0.75 -14.14 2.51
N TRP A 66 -0.28 -12.97 2.91
CA TRP A 66 -0.47 -12.48 4.28
C TRP A 66 -1.77 -11.70 4.52
N GLY A 67 -2.67 -11.61 3.53
CA GLY A 67 -3.90 -10.85 3.72
C GLY A 67 -3.64 -9.40 4.11
N GLY A 68 -4.21 -8.99 5.24
CA GLY A 68 -3.95 -7.66 5.79
C GLY A 68 -4.46 -6.51 4.91
N SER A 69 -5.50 -6.77 4.10
CA SER A 69 -6.19 -5.74 3.31
C SER A 69 -6.61 -4.58 4.20
N PHE A 70 -6.61 -3.35 3.70
CA PHE A 70 -7.00 -2.20 4.51
C PHE A 70 -7.55 -1.05 3.69
N ILE A 71 -8.26 -0.17 4.39
CA ILE A 71 -8.71 1.13 3.89
C ILE A 71 -8.03 2.19 4.74
N ALA A 72 -7.30 3.10 4.08
CA ALA A 72 -6.65 4.23 4.73
C ALA A 72 -7.24 5.55 4.27
N GLY A 73 -7.39 6.48 5.19
CA GLY A 73 -7.78 7.85 4.91
C GLY A 73 -6.61 8.70 4.38
N PRO A 74 -6.87 9.98 4.03
CA PRO A 74 -5.93 10.83 3.30
C PRO A 74 -4.69 11.27 4.11
N GLN A 75 -4.63 10.96 5.40
CA GLN A 75 -3.45 11.15 6.25
C GLN A 75 -2.82 9.81 6.67
N GLY A 76 -3.15 8.72 5.96
CA GLY A 76 -2.64 7.39 6.21
C GLY A 76 -3.22 6.69 7.44
N GLU A 77 -4.25 7.27 8.06
CA GLU A 77 -5.00 6.66 9.15
C GLU A 77 -5.75 5.42 8.68
N ILE A 78 -5.70 4.34 9.42
CA ILE A 78 -6.43 3.11 9.11
C ILE A 78 -7.90 3.28 9.50
N LEU A 79 -8.80 3.20 8.51
CA LEU A 79 -10.25 3.26 8.70
C LEU A 79 -10.85 1.87 8.90
N ALA A 80 -10.30 0.85 8.23
CA ALA A 80 -10.63 -0.54 8.42
C ALA A 80 -9.45 -1.41 8.00
N GLN A 81 -9.27 -2.57 8.64
CA GLN A 81 -8.21 -3.53 8.31
C GLN A 81 -8.70 -4.95 8.54
N ALA A 82 -8.39 -5.82 7.57
CA ALA A 82 -8.64 -7.26 7.65
C ALA A 82 -7.52 -7.98 8.41
N GLY A 83 -7.84 -9.17 8.87
CA GLY A 83 -6.87 -10.12 9.40
C GLY A 83 -5.95 -10.71 8.32
N HIS A 84 -5.19 -11.72 8.72
CA HIS A 84 -4.18 -12.36 7.88
C HIS A 84 -4.60 -13.73 7.36
N ASP A 85 -5.53 -14.41 8.05
CA ASP A 85 -5.73 -15.85 7.91
C ASP A 85 -6.96 -16.24 7.09
N ALA A 86 -7.91 -15.31 6.89
CA ALA A 86 -9.18 -15.61 6.24
C ALA A 86 -9.63 -14.51 5.27
N PRO A 87 -10.42 -14.84 4.24
CA PRO A 87 -11.09 -13.84 3.43
C PRO A 87 -12.09 -13.02 4.26
N GLU A 88 -12.03 -11.70 4.12
CA GLU A 88 -12.91 -10.77 4.82
C GLU A 88 -13.48 -9.72 3.87
N LEU A 89 -14.68 -9.22 4.20
CA LEU A 89 -15.27 -8.06 3.57
C LEU A 89 -15.08 -6.84 4.48
N LEU A 90 -14.30 -5.85 4.01
CA LEU A 90 -14.14 -4.58 4.71
C LEU A 90 -15.15 -3.57 4.21
N ILE A 91 -15.85 -2.93 5.15
CA ILE A 91 -16.74 -1.80 4.88
C ILE A 91 -16.35 -0.66 5.80
N ALA A 92 -16.08 0.51 5.23
CA ALA A 92 -15.79 1.73 5.99
C ALA A 92 -16.41 2.94 5.31
N GLU A 93 -16.79 3.92 6.10
CA GLU A 93 -17.14 5.24 5.61
C GLU A 93 -15.86 5.99 5.25
N VAL A 94 -15.77 6.48 4.02
CA VAL A 94 -14.62 7.25 3.52
C VAL A 94 -15.08 8.67 3.20
N PRO A 95 -14.86 9.63 4.10
CA PRO A 95 -15.31 11.01 3.88
C PRO A 95 -14.44 11.71 2.83
N MET A 96 -14.93 11.76 1.58
CA MET A 96 -14.20 12.33 0.43
C MET A 96 -13.84 13.81 0.63
N THR A 97 -14.68 14.55 1.35
CA THR A 97 -14.41 15.95 1.72
C THR A 97 -13.15 16.12 2.57
N ARG A 98 -12.77 15.09 3.34
CA ARG A 98 -11.55 15.11 4.15
C ARG A 98 -10.30 15.19 3.27
N GLY A 99 -10.26 14.49 2.13
CA GLY A 99 -9.16 14.58 1.17
C GLY A 99 -8.95 16.00 0.66
N GLU A 100 -10.04 16.70 0.33
CA GLU A 100 -9.97 18.11 -0.10
C GLU A 100 -9.40 19.01 1.02
N GLN A 101 -9.84 18.83 2.26
CA GLN A 101 -9.33 19.59 3.41
C GLN A 101 -7.82 19.35 3.61
N VAL A 102 -7.38 18.09 3.55
CA VAL A 102 -5.97 17.73 3.70
C VAL A 102 -5.11 18.34 2.60
N ARG A 103 -5.56 18.28 1.34
CA ARG A 103 -4.83 18.89 0.21
C ARG A 103 -4.72 20.41 0.31
N ARG A 104 -5.66 21.07 0.97
CA ARG A 104 -5.58 22.52 1.24
C ARG A 104 -4.59 22.84 2.35
N LEU A 105 -4.51 21.98 3.39
CA LEU A 105 -3.55 22.13 4.50
C LEU A 105 -2.12 21.78 4.08
N TRP A 106 -1.97 20.70 3.31
CA TRP A 106 -0.70 20.17 2.82
C TRP A 106 -0.74 20.06 1.30
N PRO A 107 -0.52 21.14 0.56
CA PRO A 107 -0.68 21.17 -0.89
C PRO A 107 0.56 20.60 -1.63
N PHE A 108 0.99 19.40 -1.27
CA PHE A 108 2.20 18.77 -1.77
C PHE A 108 2.29 18.70 -3.30
N LEU A 109 1.16 18.46 -3.99
CA LEU A 109 1.14 18.41 -5.45
C LEU A 109 1.45 19.77 -6.07
N ARG A 110 0.94 20.85 -5.48
CA ARG A 110 1.19 22.23 -5.93
C ARG A 110 2.62 22.65 -5.66
N ASP A 111 3.13 22.29 -4.49
CA ASP A 111 4.41 22.79 -3.97
C ASP A 111 5.62 21.96 -4.45
N ARG A 112 5.40 21.04 -5.41
CA ARG A 112 6.48 20.25 -6.01
C ARG A 112 7.48 21.17 -6.73
N ARG A 113 8.75 20.88 -6.53
CA ARG A 113 9.87 21.50 -7.26
C ARG A 113 10.01 20.89 -8.66
N ILE A 114 9.06 21.19 -9.55
CA ILE A 114 9.03 20.64 -10.91
C ILE A 114 10.30 20.98 -11.72
N ASP A 115 10.96 22.08 -11.37
CA ASP A 115 12.24 22.51 -11.92
C ASP A 115 13.41 21.57 -11.58
N ALA A 116 13.28 20.79 -10.49
CA ALA A 116 14.31 19.88 -9.99
C ALA A 116 14.09 18.40 -10.42
N TYR A 117 13.05 18.09 -11.20
CA TYR A 117 12.68 16.70 -11.51
C TYR A 117 13.17 16.19 -12.88
N THR A 118 13.95 16.96 -13.61
CA THR A 118 14.41 16.59 -14.96
C THR A 118 15.13 15.24 -14.99
N ASP A 119 15.91 14.93 -13.96
CA ASP A 119 16.72 13.71 -13.89
C ASP A 119 15.93 12.47 -13.46
N LEU A 120 14.67 12.62 -12.99
CA LEU A 120 13.82 11.48 -12.59
C LEU A 120 13.46 10.54 -13.75
N ALA A 121 13.57 11.02 -15.00
CA ALA A 121 13.37 10.21 -16.19
C ALA A 121 14.62 9.38 -16.56
N LEU A 122 15.75 9.61 -15.92
CA LEU A 122 17.00 8.91 -16.15
C LEU A 122 17.15 7.77 -15.15
N ARG A 123 17.71 6.63 -15.61
CA ARG A 123 18.04 5.52 -14.70
C ARG A 123 19.23 5.86 -13.82
N TYR A 124 20.19 6.56 -14.37
CA TYR A 124 21.40 7.05 -13.71
C TYR A 124 21.63 8.50 -14.10
N ARG A 125 22.26 9.23 -13.24
CA ARG A 125 22.84 10.53 -13.57
C ARG A 125 24.31 10.27 -13.91
N ASP A 126 24.62 10.24 -15.20
CA ASP A 126 26.00 10.18 -15.66
C ASP A 126 26.68 11.51 -15.29
N GLN A 127 27.81 11.42 -14.60
CA GLN A 127 28.63 12.58 -14.24
C GLN A 127 29.58 12.93 -15.36
#